data_f407cdbeb1d3d2fb0c17c987c4d4a23d
#
_entry.id   f407cdbeb1d3d2fb0c17c987c4d4a23d
#
_cell.length_a   1.000
_cell.length_b   1.000
_cell.length_c   1.000
_cell.angle_alpha   90.00
_cell.angle_beta   90.00
_cell.angle_gamma   90.00
#
_symmetry.space_group_name_H-M   'P 1'
#
loop_
_entity.id
_entity.type
_entity.pdbx_description
1 polymer ?
#
loop_
_entity_poly.entity_id
_entity_poly.type
_entity_poly.pdbx_seq_one_letter_code
_entity_poly.pdbx_strand_id
1 'polypeptide(L)'
;MTPGDHVLAYVRAQRDAILALDPAVRQETEDAVHDMRVATRRLRSTLRSFRKVLDRGVTDPIGVELKWLAGELGVGRDQEVLAERLTEGLDDLPHTLVSGPMGERLQTWAKAQHRGSRRRLLGVLDSGRYLTLLDTLDAFVADPPLRTAAEGKPAKVLAKAVRKDLGKVSDLVEQALGEPPGHERDEGLHEARKKAKRTRYAAETATPAIGGPAKALVKSMKSLQSLLGEHQDSVMARQALRELSAVAHAAGESAFTYGLLYGREERRAELVEKELPTAWDRIRGAAEV
;
A
#
# COMPACT_ATOMS: atom_id res chain seq x y z
N MET A 1 1.78 27.92 -13.50
CA MET A 1 1.35 26.50 -13.60
C MET A 1 -0.07 26.40 -13.10
N THR A 2 -0.94 25.77 -13.87
CA THR A 2 -2.34 25.50 -13.53
C THR A 2 -2.49 24.25 -12.64
N PRO A 3 -3.67 23.99 -12.04
CA PRO A 3 -3.92 22.71 -11.40
C PRO A 3 -3.70 21.51 -12.32
N GLY A 4 -4.07 21.66 -13.60
CA GLY A 4 -3.82 20.65 -14.63
C GLY A 4 -2.34 20.34 -14.79
N ASP A 5 -1.50 21.37 -14.90
CA ASP A 5 -0.05 21.22 -15.05
C ASP A 5 0.58 20.45 -13.88
N HIS A 6 0.18 20.76 -12.63
CA HIS A 6 0.69 20.06 -11.44
C HIS A 6 0.30 18.58 -11.42
N VAL A 7 -0.96 18.29 -11.74
CA VAL A 7 -1.46 16.90 -11.77
C VAL A 7 -0.78 16.12 -12.89
N LEU A 8 -0.67 16.70 -14.10
CA LEU A 8 -0.03 16.05 -15.24
C LEU A 8 1.48 15.85 -15.05
N ALA A 9 2.18 16.80 -14.45
CA ALA A 9 3.59 16.63 -14.13
C ALA A 9 3.82 15.41 -13.21
N TYR A 10 2.96 15.25 -12.20
CA TYR A 10 3.05 14.10 -11.30
C TYR A 10 2.66 12.79 -12.01
N VAL A 11 1.62 12.80 -12.85
CA VAL A 11 1.20 11.64 -13.66
C VAL A 11 2.33 11.20 -14.59
N ARG A 12 2.95 12.14 -15.33
CA ARG A 12 4.10 11.86 -16.22
C ARG A 12 5.25 11.22 -15.47
N ALA A 13 5.63 11.81 -14.33
CA ALA A 13 6.70 11.24 -13.51
C ALA A 13 6.44 9.79 -13.07
N GLN A 14 5.19 9.45 -12.72
CA GLN A 14 4.86 8.08 -12.33
C GLN A 14 4.79 7.13 -13.54
N ARG A 15 4.27 7.58 -14.70
CA ARG A 15 4.30 6.80 -15.94
C ARG A 15 5.74 6.51 -16.35
N ASP A 16 6.59 7.50 -16.35
CA ASP A 16 8.01 7.36 -16.72
C ASP A 16 8.75 6.42 -15.76
N ALA A 17 8.44 6.47 -14.47
CA ALA A 17 8.98 5.54 -13.49
C ALA A 17 8.55 4.09 -13.75
N ILE A 18 7.27 3.84 -14.13
CA ILE A 18 6.80 2.49 -14.48
C ILE A 18 7.58 1.96 -15.68
N LEU A 19 7.77 2.76 -16.73
CA LEU A 19 8.51 2.35 -17.92
C LEU A 19 10.00 2.09 -17.62
N ALA A 20 10.64 2.97 -16.87
CA ALA A 20 12.06 2.85 -16.52
C ALA A 20 12.36 1.65 -15.63
N LEU A 21 11.38 1.23 -14.80
CA LEU A 21 11.55 0.10 -13.87
C LEU A 21 11.27 -1.26 -14.51
N ASP A 22 10.59 -1.34 -15.66
CA ASP A 22 10.27 -2.61 -16.33
C ASP A 22 11.52 -3.50 -16.55
N PRO A 23 12.63 -3.02 -17.14
CA PRO A 23 13.83 -3.83 -17.31
C PRO A 23 14.43 -4.30 -15.98
N ALA A 24 14.43 -3.43 -14.96
CA ALA A 24 14.96 -3.75 -13.63
C ALA A 24 14.12 -4.83 -12.92
N VAL A 25 12.79 -4.78 -13.04
CA VAL A 25 11.87 -5.82 -12.55
C VAL A 25 12.15 -7.16 -13.23
N ARG A 26 12.36 -7.16 -14.55
CA ARG A 26 12.68 -8.39 -15.32
C ARG A 26 14.03 -8.99 -14.92
N GLN A 27 14.98 -8.16 -14.51
CA GLN A 27 16.32 -8.56 -14.06
C GLN A 27 16.42 -8.89 -12.57
N GLU A 28 15.31 -8.83 -11.83
CA GLU A 28 15.29 -9.00 -10.36
C GLU A 28 16.20 -8.03 -9.60
N THR A 29 16.36 -6.82 -10.13
CA THR A 29 17.08 -5.78 -9.39
C THR A 29 16.37 -5.50 -8.06
N GLU A 30 17.13 -5.36 -6.99
CA GLU A 30 16.64 -5.06 -5.65
C GLU A 30 15.66 -3.88 -5.66
N ASP A 31 14.58 -3.99 -4.90
CA ASP A 31 13.49 -3.02 -4.79
C ASP A 31 12.74 -2.63 -6.09
N ALA A 32 13.14 -3.11 -7.28
CA ALA A 32 12.52 -2.69 -8.54
C ALA A 32 11.01 -3.00 -8.60
N VAL A 33 10.59 -4.16 -8.11
CA VAL A 33 9.16 -4.55 -8.02
C VAL A 33 8.42 -3.64 -7.05
N HIS A 34 9.03 -3.33 -5.90
CA HIS A 34 8.47 -2.41 -4.92
C HIS A 34 8.26 -1.01 -5.50
N ASP A 35 9.28 -0.46 -6.13
CA ASP A 35 9.25 0.89 -6.70
C ASP A 35 8.24 1.00 -7.84
N MET A 36 8.17 0.01 -8.72
CA MET A 36 7.18 -0.04 -9.79
C MET A 36 5.75 -0.12 -9.22
N ARG A 37 5.54 -0.90 -8.17
CA ARG A 37 4.26 -0.96 -7.44
C ARG A 37 3.90 0.39 -6.81
N VAL A 38 4.87 1.08 -6.22
CA VAL A 38 4.68 2.41 -5.63
C VAL A 38 4.29 3.42 -6.71
N ALA A 39 5.01 3.46 -7.85
CA ALA A 39 4.68 4.34 -8.98
C ALA A 39 3.27 4.08 -9.52
N THR A 40 2.92 2.81 -9.74
CA THR A 40 1.57 2.39 -10.18
C THR A 40 0.47 2.85 -9.21
N ARG A 41 0.70 2.71 -7.90
CA ARG A 41 -0.25 3.15 -6.87
C ARG A 41 -0.36 4.66 -6.75
N ARG A 42 0.74 5.40 -6.91
CA ARG A 42 0.77 6.86 -6.96
C ARG A 42 -0.03 7.38 -8.14
N LEU A 43 0.22 6.84 -9.33
CA LEU A 43 -0.50 7.18 -10.55
C LEU A 43 -2.02 6.96 -10.37
N ARG A 44 -2.41 5.76 -9.99
CA ARG A 44 -3.83 5.44 -9.74
C ARG A 44 -4.48 6.34 -8.70
N SER A 45 -3.77 6.66 -7.63
CA SER A 45 -4.28 7.52 -6.56
C SER A 45 -4.49 8.95 -7.05
N THR A 46 -3.57 9.48 -7.85
CA THR A 46 -3.67 10.81 -8.46
C THR A 46 -4.90 10.90 -9.37
N LEU A 47 -5.11 9.94 -10.26
CA LEU A 47 -6.31 9.90 -11.11
C LEU A 47 -7.61 9.91 -10.28
N ARG A 48 -7.64 9.21 -9.16
CA ARG A 48 -8.82 9.15 -8.27
C ARG A 48 -9.03 10.39 -7.42
N SER A 49 -7.97 11.05 -6.98
CA SER A 49 -8.07 12.22 -6.09
C SER A 49 -8.43 13.48 -6.87
N PHE A 50 -7.93 13.61 -8.09
CA PHE A 50 -8.11 14.81 -8.91
C PHE A 50 -9.19 14.68 -10.01
N ARG A 51 -10.26 13.94 -9.73
CA ARG A 51 -11.41 13.71 -10.65
C ARG A 51 -12.14 14.97 -11.11
N LYS A 52 -11.91 16.11 -10.47
CA LYS A 52 -12.46 17.40 -10.93
C LYS A 52 -11.55 18.07 -11.93
N VAL A 53 -10.27 17.73 -11.94
CA VAL A 53 -9.25 18.22 -12.88
C VAL A 53 -9.21 17.38 -14.14
N LEU A 54 -9.38 16.05 -13.99
CA LEU A 54 -9.33 15.06 -15.07
C LEU A 54 -10.72 14.46 -15.33
N ASP A 55 -11.00 14.09 -16.57
CA ASP A 55 -12.26 13.43 -16.92
C ASP A 55 -12.29 11.98 -16.43
N ARG A 56 -13.38 11.66 -15.72
CA ARG A 56 -13.58 10.32 -15.15
C ARG A 56 -13.89 9.26 -16.19
N GLY A 57 -14.54 9.65 -17.30
CA GLY A 57 -14.85 8.71 -18.38
C GLY A 57 -13.59 8.06 -18.94
N VAL A 58 -12.48 8.81 -18.96
CA VAL A 58 -11.17 8.30 -19.39
C VAL A 58 -10.37 7.72 -18.23
N THR A 59 -10.32 8.38 -17.07
CA THR A 59 -9.43 7.98 -15.98
C THR A 59 -9.93 6.79 -15.14
N ASP A 60 -11.25 6.56 -15.04
CA ASP A 60 -11.78 5.43 -14.26
C ASP A 60 -11.40 4.07 -14.88
N PRO A 61 -11.49 3.84 -16.22
CA PRO A 61 -10.96 2.61 -16.85
C PRO A 61 -9.45 2.42 -16.63
N ILE A 62 -8.63 3.45 -16.83
CA ILE A 62 -7.19 3.41 -16.55
C ILE A 62 -6.93 3.03 -15.09
N GLY A 63 -7.73 3.58 -14.16
CA GLY A 63 -7.64 3.28 -12.74
C GLY A 63 -7.96 1.81 -12.40
N VAL A 64 -8.77 1.11 -13.21
CA VAL A 64 -9.02 -0.33 -13.09
C VAL A 64 -7.78 -1.12 -13.48
N GLU A 65 -7.17 -0.80 -14.62
CA GLU A 65 -5.95 -1.47 -15.11
C GLU A 65 -4.75 -1.24 -14.18
N LEU A 66 -4.58 -0.03 -13.67
CA LEU A 66 -3.56 0.27 -12.65
C LEU A 66 -3.81 -0.48 -11.33
N LYS A 67 -5.09 -0.74 -10.96
CA LYS A 67 -5.41 -1.59 -9.80
C LYS A 67 -4.97 -3.02 -10.02
N TRP A 68 -5.23 -3.54 -11.21
CA TRP A 68 -4.79 -4.88 -11.61
C TRP A 68 -3.27 -4.99 -11.55
N LEU A 69 -2.54 -4.10 -12.25
CA LEU A 69 -1.07 -4.14 -12.26
C LEU A 69 -0.47 -4.02 -10.84
N ALA A 70 -0.97 -3.09 -10.02
CA ALA A 70 -0.52 -2.95 -8.63
C ALA A 70 -0.80 -4.20 -7.77
N GLY A 71 -1.87 -4.94 -8.08
CA GLY A 71 -2.17 -6.24 -7.46
C GLY A 71 -1.15 -7.30 -7.85
N GLU A 72 -0.86 -7.44 -9.14
CA GLU A 72 0.13 -8.42 -9.65
C GLU A 72 1.54 -8.15 -9.12
N LEU A 73 1.98 -6.88 -9.11
CA LEU A 73 3.24 -6.44 -8.50
C LEU A 73 3.27 -6.65 -6.96
N GLY A 74 2.09 -6.76 -6.35
CA GLY A 74 1.97 -6.91 -4.90
C GLY A 74 2.15 -8.32 -4.38
N VAL A 75 1.80 -9.33 -5.17
CA VAL A 75 1.72 -10.73 -4.70
C VAL A 75 3.04 -11.21 -4.11
N GLY A 76 4.15 -11.03 -4.83
CA GLY A 76 5.46 -11.48 -4.37
C GLY A 76 5.95 -10.67 -3.17
N ARG A 77 5.87 -9.35 -3.24
CA ARG A 77 6.40 -8.47 -2.18
C ARG A 77 5.66 -8.63 -0.85
N ASP A 78 4.34 -8.80 -0.87
CA ASP A 78 3.58 -9.01 0.36
C ASP A 78 3.96 -10.34 1.02
N GLN A 79 4.30 -11.38 0.23
CA GLN A 79 4.79 -12.66 0.71
C GLN A 79 6.23 -12.61 1.24
N GLU A 80 7.11 -11.85 0.59
CA GLU A 80 8.50 -11.64 1.05
C GLU A 80 8.51 -10.95 2.42
N VAL A 81 7.82 -9.82 2.56
CA VAL A 81 7.72 -9.08 3.83
C VAL A 81 7.15 -9.99 4.94
N LEU A 82 6.16 -10.80 4.61
CA LEU A 82 5.58 -11.75 5.57
C LEU A 82 6.58 -12.83 5.98
N ALA A 83 7.32 -13.39 5.01
CA ALA A 83 8.35 -14.40 5.28
C ALA A 83 9.50 -13.84 6.14
N GLU A 84 9.96 -12.63 5.81
CA GLU A 84 10.97 -11.91 6.60
C GLU A 84 10.49 -11.73 8.06
N ARG A 85 9.28 -11.19 8.25
CA ARG A 85 8.69 -10.98 9.57
C ARG A 85 8.57 -12.26 10.39
N LEU A 86 8.14 -13.37 9.79
CA LEU A 86 8.01 -14.65 10.48
C LEU A 86 9.37 -15.24 10.83
N THR A 87 10.36 -15.09 9.94
CA THR A 87 11.74 -15.55 10.20
C THR A 87 12.39 -14.75 11.32
N GLU A 88 12.31 -13.41 11.28
CA GLU A 88 12.79 -12.56 12.36
C GLU A 88 12.12 -12.88 13.69
N GLY A 89 10.78 -13.10 13.66
CA GLY A 89 10.03 -13.49 14.84
C GLY A 89 10.50 -14.82 15.43
N LEU A 90 10.87 -15.78 14.58
CA LEU A 90 11.42 -17.07 15.00
C LEU A 90 12.84 -16.95 15.56
N ASP A 91 13.70 -16.18 14.91
CA ASP A 91 15.08 -15.94 15.31
C ASP A 91 15.19 -15.21 16.67
N ASP A 92 14.19 -14.37 16.97
CA ASP A 92 14.05 -13.67 18.26
C ASP A 92 13.62 -14.60 19.42
N LEU A 93 13.23 -15.83 19.14
CA LEU A 93 12.84 -16.76 20.20
C LEU A 93 14.04 -17.47 20.84
N PRO A 94 14.04 -17.66 22.17
CA PRO A 94 14.98 -18.59 22.79
C PRO A 94 14.86 -19.98 22.15
N HIS A 95 15.99 -20.61 21.84
CA HIS A 95 16.02 -21.94 21.22
C HIS A 95 15.19 -23.00 21.97
N THR A 96 15.07 -22.87 23.29
CA THR A 96 14.26 -23.75 24.14
C THR A 96 12.76 -23.66 23.85
N LEU A 97 12.31 -22.60 23.19
CA LEU A 97 10.91 -22.38 22.81
C LEU A 97 10.63 -22.72 21.34
N VAL A 98 11.64 -23.14 20.59
CA VAL A 98 11.49 -23.58 19.20
C VAL A 98 11.31 -25.10 19.18
N SER A 99 10.13 -25.53 18.71
CA SER A 99 9.77 -26.95 18.60
C SER A 99 9.48 -27.31 17.13
N GLY A 100 10.03 -28.44 16.70
CA GLY A 100 9.85 -28.95 15.34
C GLY A 100 10.67 -28.19 14.28
N PRO A 101 10.51 -28.55 12.98
CA PRO A 101 11.31 -28.01 11.88
C PRO A 101 10.74 -26.69 11.31
N MET A 102 10.28 -25.77 12.17
CA MET A 102 9.59 -24.56 11.74
C MET A 102 10.46 -23.71 10.79
N GLY A 103 11.77 -23.55 11.06
CA GLY A 103 12.68 -22.79 10.22
C GLY A 103 12.77 -23.35 8.80
N GLU A 104 12.90 -24.68 8.65
CA GLU A 104 12.95 -25.34 7.34
C GLU A 104 11.62 -25.21 6.59
N ARG A 105 10.49 -25.28 7.30
CA ARG A 105 9.17 -25.09 6.72
C ARG A 105 8.98 -23.67 6.22
N LEU A 106 9.36 -22.66 7.00
CA LEU A 106 9.31 -21.25 6.58
C LEU A 106 10.16 -20.99 5.35
N GLN A 107 11.39 -21.51 5.31
CA GLN A 107 12.26 -21.37 4.15
C GLN A 107 11.67 -22.04 2.90
N THR A 108 11.12 -23.24 3.05
CA THR A 108 10.50 -23.98 1.96
C THR A 108 9.28 -23.24 1.43
N TRP A 109 8.43 -22.76 2.33
CA TRP A 109 7.26 -21.95 1.99
C TRP A 109 7.66 -20.65 1.28
N ALA A 110 8.60 -19.88 1.82
CA ALA A 110 9.08 -18.63 1.22
C ALA A 110 9.65 -18.85 -0.18
N LYS A 111 10.49 -19.89 -0.39
CA LYS A 111 11.04 -20.23 -1.70
C LYS A 111 9.97 -20.63 -2.72
N ALA A 112 8.92 -21.35 -2.29
CA ALA A 112 7.81 -21.74 -3.17
C ALA A 112 7.00 -20.50 -3.59
N GLN A 113 6.69 -19.60 -2.66
CA GLN A 113 5.99 -18.36 -2.92
C GLN A 113 6.76 -17.45 -3.87
N HIS A 114 8.05 -17.23 -3.61
CA HIS A 114 8.90 -16.41 -4.46
C HIS A 114 8.93 -16.92 -5.92
N ARG A 115 9.17 -18.21 -6.13
CA ARG A 115 9.19 -18.79 -7.50
C ARG A 115 7.84 -18.69 -8.21
N GLY A 116 6.74 -18.88 -7.48
CA GLY A 116 5.38 -18.77 -8.03
C GLY A 116 5.05 -17.34 -8.46
N SER A 117 5.30 -16.39 -7.58
CA SER A 117 5.02 -14.96 -7.80
C SER A 117 5.90 -14.39 -8.93
N ARG A 118 7.16 -14.79 -8.99
CA ARG A 118 8.10 -14.39 -10.06
C ARG A 118 7.62 -14.80 -11.45
N ARG A 119 7.29 -16.09 -11.62
CA ARG A 119 6.78 -16.61 -12.90
C ARG A 119 5.51 -15.90 -13.33
N ARG A 120 4.59 -15.67 -12.40
CA ARG A 120 3.35 -14.94 -12.64
C ARG A 120 3.62 -13.51 -13.08
N LEU A 121 4.50 -12.79 -12.39
CA LEU A 121 4.83 -11.41 -12.71
C LEU A 121 5.44 -11.26 -14.11
N LEU A 122 6.37 -12.11 -14.48
CA LEU A 122 6.93 -12.10 -15.84
C LEU A 122 5.85 -12.33 -16.90
N GLY A 123 4.95 -13.29 -16.67
CA GLY A 123 3.80 -13.51 -17.57
C GLY A 123 2.86 -12.31 -17.68
N VAL A 124 2.71 -11.52 -16.58
CA VAL A 124 1.96 -10.27 -16.59
C VAL A 124 2.64 -9.21 -17.45
N LEU A 125 3.95 -9.00 -17.27
CA LEU A 125 4.73 -8.01 -18.04
C LEU A 125 4.84 -8.37 -19.53
N ASP A 126 4.71 -9.64 -19.89
CA ASP A 126 4.70 -10.10 -21.28
C ASP A 126 3.29 -10.12 -21.90
N SER A 127 2.27 -9.79 -21.10
CA SER A 127 0.88 -9.86 -21.57
C SER A 127 0.49 -8.68 -22.47
N GLY A 128 -0.35 -8.93 -23.47
CA GLY A 128 -0.97 -7.87 -24.28
C GLY A 128 -1.75 -6.85 -23.44
N ARG A 129 -2.30 -7.28 -22.28
CA ARG A 129 -2.99 -6.37 -21.34
C ARG A 129 -2.05 -5.32 -20.76
N TYR A 130 -0.84 -5.71 -20.36
CA TYR A 130 0.17 -4.79 -19.86
C TYR A 130 0.62 -3.81 -20.93
N LEU A 131 0.91 -4.30 -22.14
CA LEU A 131 1.30 -3.45 -23.27
C LEU A 131 0.20 -2.44 -23.63
N THR A 132 -1.07 -2.88 -23.68
CA THR A 132 -2.22 -2.00 -23.90
C THR A 132 -2.34 -0.94 -22.81
N LEU A 133 -2.05 -1.27 -21.56
CA LEU A 133 -2.02 -0.28 -20.48
C LEU A 133 -0.94 0.78 -20.71
N LEU A 134 0.27 0.39 -21.13
CA LEU A 134 1.34 1.34 -21.42
C LEU A 134 0.96 2.27 -22.57
N ASP A 135 0.44 1.75 -23.68
CA ASP A 135 -0.05 2.54 -24.82
C ASP A 135 -1.14 3.52 -24.39
N THR A 136 -2.05 3.07 -23.52
CA THR A 136 -3.14 3.91 -22.97
C THR A 136 -2.58 5.05 -22.11
N LEU A 137 -1.55 4.78 -21.31
CA LEU A 137 -0.89 5.80 -20.49
C LEU A 137 -0.14 6.81 -21.36
N ASP A 138 0.47 6.37 -22.46
CA ASP A 138 1.15 7.23 -23.40
C ASP A 138 0.17 8.16 -24.13
N ALA A 139 -0.94 7.61 -24.62
CA ALA A 139 -2.02 8.39 -25.23
C ALA A 139 -2.61 9.41 -24.23
N PHE A 140 -2.83 9.00 -22.99
CA PHE A 140 -3.33 9.89 -21.92
C PHE A 140 -2.38 11.07 -21.64
N VAL A 141 -1.08 10.84 -21.66
CA VAL A 141 -0.08 11.90 -21.42
C VAL A 141 0.06 12.82 -22.63
N ALA A 142 -0.12 12.29 -23.84
CA ALA A 142 -0.05 13.06 -25.09
C ALA A 142 -1.26 14.00 -25.25
N ASP A 143 -2.46 13.53 -24.95
CA ASP A 143 -3.71 14.29 -25.03
C ASP A 143 -4.53 14.12 -23.73
N PRO A 144 -4.18 14.88 -22.66
CA PRO A 144 -4.80 14.70 -21.37
C PRO A 144 -6.23 15.23 -21.32
N PRO A 145 -7.20 14.46 -20.80
CA PRO A 145 -8.62 14.81 -20.74
C PRO A 145 -8.89 15.80 -19.59
N LEU A 146 -8.49 17.05 -19.77
CA LEU A 146 -8.62 18.11 -18.77
C LEU A 146 -10.07 18.62 -18.70
N ARG A 147 -10.51 18.96 -17.49
CA ARG A 147 -11.79 19.61 -17.20
C ARG A 147 -11.58 21.07 -16.80
N THR A 148 -12.62 21.86 -16.78
CA THR A 148 -12.59 23.30 -16.43
C THR A 148 -11.86 23.60 -15.12
N ALA A 149 -11.92 22.72 -14.12
CA ALA A 149 -11.18 22.90 -12.88
C ALA A 149 -9.64 22.84 -13.05
N ALA A 150 -9.16 22.33 -14.17
CA ALA A 150 -7.72 22.29 -14.50
C ALA A 150 -7.12 23.68 -14.72
N GLU A 151 -7.94 24.69 -15.04
CA GLU A 151 -7.55 26.08 -15.27
C GLU A 151 -7.73 27.00 -14.06
N GLY A 152 -8.23 26.47 -12.96
CA GLY A 152 -8.53 27.22 -11.74
C GLY A 152 -7.29 27.72 -10.99
N LYS A 153 -7.51 28.22 -9.77
CA LYS A 153 -6.38 28.60 -8.87
C LYS A 153 -5.76 27.33 -8.26
N PRO A 154 -4.46 27.04 -8.52
CA PRO A 154 -3.84 25.76 -8.16
C PRO A 154 -3.99 25.40 -6.70
N ALA A 155 -3.57 26.27 -5.77
CA ALA A 155 -3.66 26.02 -4.34
C ALA A 155 -5.10 25.71 -3.89
N LYS A 156 -6.10 26.45 -4.40
CA LYS A 156 -7.52 26.26 -4.04
C LYS A 156 -8.07 24.93 -4.53
N VAL A 157 -7.80 24.56 -5.78
CA VAL A 157 -8.34 23.34 -6.40
C VAL A 157 -7.70 22.10 -5.79
N LEU A 158 -6.35 22.11 -5.67
CA LEU A 158 -5.61 20.98 -5.16
C LEU A 158 -5.85 20.77 -3.64
N ALA A 159 -5.85 21.85 -2.83
CA ALA A 159 -6.18 21.75 -1.41
C ALA A 159 -7.60 21.20 -1.16
N LYS A 160 -8.58 21.59 -1.99
CA LYS A 160 -9.95 21.06 -1.87
C LYS A 160 -9.99 19.53 -2.09
N ALA A 161 -9.22 19.02 -3.05
CA ALA A 161 -9.14 17.58 -3.32
C ALA A 161 -8.46 16.84 -2.15
N VAL A 162 -7.36 17.39 -1.65
CA VAL A 162 -6.61 16.82 -0.51
C VAL A 162 -7.46 16.80 0.76
N ARG A 163 -8.11 17.92 1.12
CA ARG A 163 -9.01 17.99 2.28
C ARG A 163 -10.16 16.98 2.21
N LYS A 164 -10.74 16.79 1.02
CA LYS A 164 -11.77 15.76 0.82
C LYS A 164 -11.26 14.35 1.09
N ASP A 165 -10.03 14.05 0.68
CA ASP A 165 -9.45 12.74 0.94
C ASP A 165 -9.03 12.58 2.41
N LEU A 166 -8.56 13.65 3.07
CA LEU A 166 -8.26 13.66 4.49
C LEU A 166 -9.52 13.45 5.35
N GLY A 167 -10.63 14.13 5.04
CA GLY A 167 -11.91 13.92 5.75
C GLY A 167 -12.33 12.44 5.75
N LYS A 168 -12.14 11.75 4.63
CA LYS A 168 -12.41 10.30 4.58
C LYS A 168 -11.44 9.44 5.36
N VAL A 169 -10.21 9.91 5.63
CA VAL A 169 -9.31 9.22 6.56
C VAL A 169 -9.84 9.36 7.96
N SER A 170 -10.28 10.59 8.36
CA SER A 170 -10.89 10.83 9.67
C SER A 170 -12.09 9.93 9.90
N ASP A 171 -13.04 9.92 8.96
CA ASP A 171 -14.25 9.10 9.06
C ASP A 171 -13.91 7.62 9.30
N LEU A 172 -12.94 7.08 8.53
CA LEU A 172 -12.55 5.66 8.63
C LEU A 172 -11.79 5.33 9.92
N VAL A 173 -10.91 6.21 10.38
CA VAL A 173 -10.19 5.99 11.65
C VAL A 173 -11.15 6.06 12.81
N GLU A 174 -12.03 7.07 12.85
CA GLU A 174 -13.02 7.25 13.93
C GLU A 174 -14.02 6.09 13.96
N GLN A 175 -14.49 5.62 12.80
CA GLN A 175 -15.34 4.44 12.71
C GLN A 175 -14.63 3.20 13.25
N ALA A 176 -13.39 2.92 12.80
CA ALA A 176 -12.64 1.76 13.25
C ALA A 176 -12.33 1.79 14.75
N LEU A 177 -12.08 2.97 15.33
CA LEU A 177 -11.88 3.14 16.77
C LEU A 177 -13.18 2.90 17.56
N GLY A 178 -14.34 3.10 16.95
CA GLY A 178 -15.65 2.80 17.56
C GLY A 178 -16.01 1.31 17.57
N GLU A 179 -15.40 0.50 16.72
CA GLU A 179 -15.65 -0.94 16.68
C GLU A 179 -14.92 -1.67 17.82
N PRO A 180 -15.48 -2.76 18.37
CA PRO A 180 -14.78 -3.62 19.31
C PRO A 180 -13.56 -4.29 18.63
N PRO A 181 -12.50 -4.69 19.41
CA PRO A 181 -11.39 -5.47 18.86
C PRO A 181 -11.88 -6.72 18.13
N GLY A 182 -11.38 -6.95 16.91
CA GLY A 182 -11.76 -8.07 16.07
C GLY A 182 -11.76 -7.75 14.58
N HIS A 183 -12.34 -8.65 13.80
CA HIS A 183 -12.28 -8.62 12.33
C HIS A 183 -12.81 -7.30 11.72
N GLU A 184 -13.92 -6.77 12.21
CA GLU A 184 -14.52 -5.52 11.68
C GLU A 184 -13.60 -4.33 11.92
N ARG A 185 -12.97 -4.25 13.10
CA ARG A 185 -11.94 -3.23 13.38
C ARG A 185 -10.71 -3.43 12.51
N ASP A 186 -10.21 -4.67 12.35
CA ASP A 186 -9.07 -4.99 11.48
C ASP A 186 -9.32 -4.50 10.04
N GLU A 187 -10.51 -4.77 9.49
CA GLU A 187 -10.90 -4.29 8.15
C GLU A 187 -11.00 -2.77 8.08
N GLY A 188 -11.61 -2.13 9.07
CA GLY A 188 -11.72 -0.67 9.18
C GLY A 188 -10.35 0.01 9.18
N LEU A 189 -9.41 -0.48 9.99
CA LEU A 189 -8.03 0.02 10.05
C LEU A 189 -7.28 -0.21 8.74
N HIS A 190 -7.51 -1.34 8.06
CA HIS A 190 -6.96 -1.59 6.73
C HIS A 190 -7.49 -0.59 5.69
N GLU A 191 -8.79 -0.30 5.68
CA GLU A 191 -9.36 0.71 4.79
C GLU A 191 -8.83 2.12 5.09
N ALA A 192 -8.69 2.49 6.37
CA ALA A 192 -8.06 3.73 6.79
C ALA A 192 -6.62 3.85 6.29
N ARG A 193 -5.82 2.77 6.41
CA ARG A 193 -4.44 2.71 5.86
C ARG A 193 -4.41 2.92 4.34
N LYS A 194 -5.30 2.26 3.58
CA LYS A 194 -5.41 2.46 2.12
C LYS A 194 -5.77 3.90 1.78
N LYS A 195 -6.64 4.50 2.56
CA LYS A 195 -7.07 5.87 2.37
C LYS A 195 -5.97 6.87 2.72
N ALA A 196 -5.26 6.66 3.83
CA ALA A 196 -4.11 7.46 4.21
C ALA A 196 -3.00 7.45 3.15
N LYS A 197 -2.73 6.29 2.53
CA LYS A 197 -1.81 6.20 1.37
C LYS A 197 -2.26 7.09 0.21
N ARG A 198 -3.56 7.04 -0.15
CA ARG A 198 -4.09 7.87 -1.22
C ARG A 198 -4.02 9.36 -0.88
N THR A 199 -4.36 9.75 0.34
CA THR A 199 -4.29 11.13 0.81
C THR A 199 -2.85 11.65 0.78
N ARG A 200 -1.87 10.82 1.19
CA ARG A 200 -0.45 11.16 1.07
C ARG A 200 -0.05 11.46 -0.37
N TYR A 201 -0.40 10.61 -1.33
CA TYR A 201 -0.06 10.82 -2.74
C TYR A 201 -0.76 12.05 -3.34
N ALA A 202 -1.99 12.35 -2.91
CA ALA A 202 -2.65 13.59 -3.28
C ALA A 202 -1.93 14.82 -2.72
N ALA A 203 -1.45 14.77 -1.48
CA ALA A 203 -0.66 15.83 -0.87
C ALA A 203 0.72 15.99 -1.54
N GLU A 204 1.39 14.88 -1.91
CA GLU A 204 2.63 14.90 -2.71
C GLU A 204 2.41 15.64 -4.04
N THR A 205 1.34 15.31 -4.78
CA THR A 205 0.95 15.98 -6.03
C THR A 205 0.69 17.47 -5.84
N ALA A 206 0.09 17.85 -4.71
CA ALA A 206 -0.27 19.24 -4.41
C ALA A 206 0.89 20.07 -3.81
N THR A 207 1.97 19.42 -3.37
CA THR A 207 3.09 20.06 -2.67
C THR A 207 3.70 21.24 -3.44
N PRO A 208 3.93 21.18 -4.77
CA PRO A 208 4.50 22.33 -5.50
C PRO A 208 3.60 23.57 -5.50
N ALA A 209 2.28 23.42 -5.33
CA ALA A 209 1.32 24.51 -5.32
C ALA A 209 0.94 25.01 -3.91
N ILE A 210 1.02 24.13 -2.90
CA ILE A 210 0.56 24.44 -1.52
C ILE A 210 1.76 24.68 -0.59
N GLY A 211 2.91 24.04 -0.83
CA GLY A 211 4.12 24.24 -0.05
C GLY A 211 4.11 23.51 1.31
N GLY A 212 4.43 24.25 2.38
CA GLY A 212 4.62 23.73 3.74
C GLY A 212 3.47 22.88 4.28
N PRO A 213 2.22 23.34 4.23
CA PRO A 213 1.07 22.56 4.70
C PRO A 213 0.93 21.19 4.04
N ALA A 214 1.14 21.09 2.71
CA ALA A 214 1.10 19.81 2.02
C ALA A 214 2.24 18.87 2.45
N LYS A 215 3.46 19.42 2.66
CA LYS A 215 4.60 18.64 3.18
C LYS A 215 4.34 18.11 4.60
N ALA A 216 3.73 18.92 5.46
CA ALA A 216 3.34 18.49 6.82
C ALA A 216 2.33 17.34 6.75
N LEU A 217 1.31 17.45 5.90
CA LEU A 217 0.33 16.39 5.70
C LEU A 217 0.95 15.10 5.13
N VAL A 218 1.90 15.20 4.19
CA VAL A 218 2.65 14.02 3.70
C VAL A 218 3.33 13.29 4.86
N LYS A 219 4.00 14.03 5.76
CA LYS A 219 4.66 13.47 6.95
C LYS A 219 3.65 12.83 7.91
N SER A 220 2.54 13.52 8.21
CA SER A 220 1.47 13.01 9.08
C SER A 220 0.85 11.73 8.53
N MET A 221 0.54 11.69 7.22
CA MET A 221 0.00 10.49 6.58
C MET A 221 1.02 9.35 6.53
N LYS A 222 2.33 9.64 6.40
CA LYS A 222 3.38 8.62 6.48
C LYS A 222 3.41 7.98 7.87
N SER A 223 3.34 8.78 8.93
CA SER A 223 3.29 8.27 10.32
C SER A 223 2.08 7.38 10.55
N LEU A 224 0.89 7.82 10.14
CA LEU A 224 -0.33 7.01 10.23
C LEU A 224 -0.20 5.69 9.45
N GLN A 225 0.37 5.72 8.24
CA GLN A 225 0.59 4.52 7.43
C GLN A 225 1.55 3.54 8.07
N SER A 226 2.59 4.01 8.76
CA SER A 226 3.53 3.14 9.49
C SER A 226 2.83 2.44 10.64
N LEU A 227 2.08 3.19 11.45
CA LEU A 227 1.32 2.63 12.58
C LEU A 227 0.28 1.60 12.12
N LEU A 228 -0.58 1.98 11.17
CA LEU A 228 -1.58 1.07 10.60
C LEU A 228 -0.94 -0.06 9.75
N GLY A 229 0.30 0.13 9.31
CA GLY A 229 1.10 -0.89 8.65
C GLY A 229 1.45 -2.00 9.60
N GLU A 230 2.00 -1.68 10.76
CA GLU A 230 2.35 -2.66 11.79
C GLU A 230 1.14 -3.50 12.21
N HIS A 231 -0.04 -2.86 12.38
CA HIS A 231 -1.28 -3.58 12.64
C HIS A 231 -1.64 -4.57 11.52
N GLN A 232 -1.65 -4.11 10.27
CA GLN A 232 -1.99 -4.95 9.11
C GLN A 232 -1.02 -6.11 8.93
N ASP A 233 0.29 -5.86 9.11
CA ASP A 233 1.33 -6.86 8.96
C ASP A 233 1.19 -7.94 10.06
N SER A 234 0.75 -7.54 11.27
CA SER A 234 0.39 -8.46 12.35
C SER A 234 -0.84 -9.33 12.02
N VAL A 235 -1.88 -8.74 11.41
CA VAL A 235 -3.08 -9.49 10.96
C VAL A 235 -2.68 -10.55 9.93
N MET A 236 -1.85 -10.17 8.95
CA MET A 236 -1.37 -11.08 7.90
C MET A 236 -0.48 -12.20 8.48
N ALA A 237 0.40 -11.87 9.43
CA ALA A 237 1.26 -12.84 10.10
C ALA A 237 0.44 -13.86 10.90
N ARG A 238 -0.58 -13.41 11.66
CA ARG A 238 -1.47 -14.29 12.40
C ARG A 238 -2.21 -15.27 11.48
N GLN A 239 -2.68 -14.79 10.32
CA GLN A 239 -3.34 -15.66 9.34
C GLN A 239 -2.37 -16.73 8.80
N ALA A 240 -1.17 -16.34 8.36
CA ALA A 240 -0.16 -17.26 7.83
C ALA A 240 0.28 -18.28 8.89
N LEU A 241 0.48 -17.87 10.14
CA LEU A 241 0.85 -18.75 11.23
C LEU A 241 -0.22 -19.81 11.50
N ARG A 242 -1.51 -19.47 11.39
CA ARG A 242 -2.61 -20.45 11.52
C ARG A 242 -2.56 -21.48 10.38
N GLU A 243 -2.38 -21.04 9.14
CA GLU A 243 -2.29 -21.91 7.96
C GLU A 243 -1.08 -22.85 8.06
N LEU A 244 0.10 -22.31 8.39
CA LEU A 244 1.34 -23.09 8.56
C LEU A 244 1.24 -24.07 9.74
N SER A 245 0.64 -23.66 10.84
CA SER A 245 0.36 -24.52 12.01
C SER A 245 -0.53 -25.70 11.66
N ALA A 246 -1.57 -25.49 10.85
CA ALA A 246 -2.44 -26.58 10.40
C ALA A 246 -1.69 -27.60 9.53
N VAL A 247 -0.80 -27.11 8.64
CA VAL A 247 0.06 -28.00 7.83
C VAL A 247 1.05 -28.79 8.69
N ALA A 248 1.69 -28.15 9.68
CA ALA A 248 2.59 -28.82 10.61
C ALA A 248 1.87 -29.89 11.44
N HIS A 249 0.69 -29.56 11.97
CA HIS A 249 -0.12 -30.50 12.72
C HIS A 249 -0.53 -31.73 11.90
N ALA A 250 -0.95 -31.51 10.64
CA ALA A 250 -1.27 -32.60 9.72
C ALA A 250 -0.07 -33.53 9.41
N ALA A 251 1.16 -33.01 9.54
CA ALA A 251 2.40 -33.76 9.39
C ALA A 251 2.86 -34.43 10.73
N GLY A 252 2.10 -34.34 11.81
CA GLY A 252 2.46 -34.87 13.13
C GLY A 252 3.53 -34.02 13.86
N GLU A 253 3.73 -32.80 13.47
CA GLU A 253 4.72 -31.88 14.08
C GLU A 253 4.09 -31.00 15.16
N SER A 254 4.95 -30.44 16.02
CA SER A 254 4.51 -29.53 17.09
C SER A 254 4.00 -28.21 16.53
N ALA A 255 2.83 -27.79 16.97
CA ALA A 255 2.24 -26.48 16.66
C ALA A 255 2.62 -25.39 17.68
N PHE A 256 3.39 -25.73 18.72
CA PHE A 256 3.68 -24.85 19.86
C PHE A 256 4.33 -23.54 19.44
N THR A 257 5.39 -23.57 18.63
CA THR A 257 6.12 -22.37 18.21
C THR A 257 5.27 -21.44 17.34
N TYR A 258 4.38 -22.02 16.49
CA TYR A 258 3.42 -21.24 15.70
C TYR A 258 2.43 -20.49 16.60
N GLY A 259 1.92 -21.15 17.63
CA GLY A 259 1.02 -20.54 18.62
C GLY A 259 1.70 -19.43 19.42
N LEU A 260 2.96 -19.60 19.78
CA LEU A 260 3.74 -18.59 20.49
C LEU A 260 3.96 -17.33 19.63
N LEU A 261 4.34 -17.50 18.36
CA LEU A 261 4.48 -16.38 17.42
C LEU A 261 3.14 -15.72 17.14
N TYR A 262 2.05 -16.48 17.02
CA TYR A 262 0.70 -15.95 16.88
C TYR A 262 0.35 -15.00 18.05
N GLY A 263 0.57 -15.42 19.28
CA GLY A 263 0.31 -14.58 20.46
C GLY A 263 1.20 -13.32 20.51
N ARG A 264 2.46 -13.41 20.05
CA ARG A 264 3.32 -12.21 19.90
C ARG A 264 2.76 -11.22 18.88
N GLU A 265 2.27 -11.70 17.74
CA GLU A 265 1.65 -10.87 16.72
C GLU A 265 0.32 -10.26 17.20
N GLU A 266 -0.49 -11.02 17.90
CA GLU A 266 -1.72 -10.50 18.53
C GLU A 266 -1.41 -9.36 19.49
N ARG A 267 -0.39 -9.55 20.35
CA ARG A 267 0.07 -8.50 21.27
C ARG A 267 0.57 -7.25 20.55
N ARG A 268 1.26 -7.38 19.41
CA ARG A 268 1.69 -6.25 18.59
C ARG A 268 0.49 -5.45 18.06
N ALA A 269 -0.54 -6.13 17.55
CA ALA A 269 -1.77 -5.47 17.09
C ALA A 269 -2.47 -4.71 18.22
N GLU A 270 -2.61 -5.30 19.41
CA GLU A 270 -3.19 -4.65 20.60
C GLU A 270 -2.42 -3.37 20.98
N LEU A 271 -1.08 -3.39 20.92
CA LEU A 271 -0.26 -2.22 21.23
C LEU A 271 -0.49 -1.09 20.23
N VAL A 272 -0.61 -1.40 18.95
CA VAL A 272 -0.95 -0.41 17.90
C VAL A 272 -2.34 0.16 18.15
N GLU A 273 -3.34 -0.68 18.42
CA GLU A 273 -4.71 -0.24 18.70
C GLU A 273 -4.77 0.68 19.93
N LYS A 274 -3.97 0.39 20.95
CA LYS A 274 -3.87 1.22 22.15
C LYS A 274 -3.19 2.57 21.89
N GLU A 275 -2.19 2.60 21.01
CA GLU A 275 -1.46 3.83 20.64
C GLU A 275 -2.26 4.72 19.68
N LEU A 276 -3.06 4.11 18.82
CA LEU A 276 -3.71 4.76 17.68
C LEU A 276 -4.54 6.01 18.06
N PRO A 277 -5.37 6.04 19.12
CA PRO A 277 -6.15 7.23 19.46
C PRO A 277 -5.24 8.45 19.70
N THR A 278 -4.21 8.30 20.53
CA THR A 278 -3.26 9.37 20.84
C THR A 278 -2.43 9.79 19.62
N ALA A 279 -2.01 8.84 18.80
CA ALA A 279 -1.28 9.11 17.56
C ALA A 279 -2.19 9.85 16.56
N TRP A 280 -3.46 9.45 16.46
CA TRP A 280 -4.42 10.09 15.57
C TRP A 280 -4.71 11.53 15.97
N ASP A 281 -4.90 11.83 17.25
CA ASP A 281 -5.11 13.20 17.72
C ASP A 281 -3.94 14.12 17.37
N ARG A 282 -2.70 13.64 17.54
CA ARG A 282 -1.49 14.39 17.14
C ARG A 282 -1.43 14.61 15.62
N ILE A 283 -1.76 13.59 14.84
CA ILE A 283 -1.75 13.63 13.37
C ILE A 283 -2.82 14.60 12.86
N ARG A 284 -4.02 14.55 13.43
CA ARG A 284 -5.14 15.43 13.08
C ARG A 284 -4.82 16.89 13.37
N GLY A 285 -4.29 17.20 14.54
CA GLY A 285 -3.88 18.56 14.91
C GLY A 285 -2.75 19.13 14.03
N ALA A 286 -1.85 18.27 13.53
CA ALA A 286 -0.77 18.69 12.63
C ALA A 286 -1.20 18.76 11.13
N ALA A 287 -2.37 18.25 10.79
CA ALA A 287 -2.85 18.11 9.41
C ALA A 287 -3.85 19.21 8.98
N GLU A 288 -4.05 20.25 9.79
CA GLU A 288 -4.86 21.41 9.43
C GLU A 288 -4.21 22.15 8.25
N VAL A 289 -4.74 21.89 7.05
CA VAL A 289 -4.29 22.44 5.76
C VAL A 289 -5.26 23.52 5.25
#